data_44c1f4c0f1b601344e33a81c0619a4ca
#
_entry.id   44c1f4c0f1b601344e33a81c0619a4ca
#
_cell.length_a   1.000
_cell.length_b   1.000
_cell.length_c   1.000
_cell.angle_alpha   90.00
_cell.angle_beta   90.00
_cell.angle_gamma   90.00
#
_symmetry.space_group_name_H-M   'P 1'
#
loop_
_entity.id
_entity.type
_entity.pdbx_description
1 polymer ?
#
loop_
_entity_poly.entity_id
_entity_poly.type
_entity_poly.pdbx_seq_one_letter_code
_entity_poly.pdbx_strand_id
1 'polypeptide(L)'
;MDQTVISGKGDAPAEVCSRIDQFYARQMQALDDGDIAAWVDTFTDDGVFVSNGLPDPVEGRSGLTALGGEAVARLDAKGAIRRHFVFNVIVEPLADGVLRTTCYVPVFDTVDGVTQLTTSTVMRDELVGSRDGLLVRHRTVTRDDLLAKPGRGNST
;
A
#
# COMPACT_ATOMS: atom_id res chain seq x y z
N MET A 1 -36.66 0.17 14.13
CA MET A 1 -35.51 0.94 14.66
C MET A 1 -34.75 1.49 13.49
N ASP A 2 -34.90 2.75 13.29
CA ASP A 2 -34.28 3.47 12.17
C ASP A 2 -32.78 3.64 12.48
N GLN A 3 -31.94 2.84 11.83
CA GLN A 3 -30.50 3.08 11.85
C GLN A 3 -30.24 4.24 10.89
N THR A 4 -30.23 5.42 11.42
CA THR A 4 -29.69 6.60 10.73
C THR A 4 -28.21 6.33 10.48
N VAL A 5 -27.90 5.73 9.34
CA VAL A 5 -26.55 5.63 8.83
C VAL A 5 -26.10 7.06 8.58
N ILE A 6 -25.15 7.54 9.36
CA ILE A 6 -24.46 8.80 9.10
C ILE A 6 -23.59 8.54 7.88
N SER A 7 -24.19 8.61 6.70
CA SER A 7 -23.47 8.59 5.43
C SER A 7 -23.07 10.05 5.13
N GLY A 8 -21.81 10.36 5.35
CA GLY A 8 -21.22 11.60 4.84
C GLY A 8 -21.26 11.59 3.31
N LYS A 9 -21.44 12.76 2.71
CA LYS A 9 -21.44 12.92 1.25
C LYS A 9 -20.04 12.55 0.72
N GLY A 10 -19.91 11.36 0.13
CA GLY A 10 -18.67 10.88 -0.47
C GLY A 10 -18.05 9.64 0.19
N ASP A 11 -18.62 9.13 1.29
CA ASP A 11 -18.08 7.94 1.95
C ASP A 11 -18.45 6.66 1.17
N ALA A 12 -17.48 5.74 1.06
CA ALA A 12 -17.74 4.42 0.51
C ALA A 12 -18.63 3.59 1.45
N PRO A 13 -19.48 2.70 0.91
CA PRO A 13 -20.28 1.79 1.75
C PRO A 13 -19.40 0.95 2.69
N ALA A 14 -19.87 0.68 3.90
CA ALA A 14 -19.12 -0.10 4.90
C ALA A 14 -18.67 -1.47 4.39
N GLU A 15 -19.47 -2.13 3.56
CA GLU A 15 -19.12 -3.40 2.92
C GLU A 15 -17.91 -3.25 1.99
N VAL A 16 -17.82 -2.16 1.23
CA VAL A 16 -16.67 -1.85 0.37
C VAL A 16 -15.42 -1.63 1.22
N CYS A 17 -15.53 -0.87 2.30
CA CYS A 17 -14.42 -0.65 3.23
C CYS A 17 -13.92 -1.96 3.83
N SER A 18 -14.81 -2.84 4.28
CA SER A 18 -14.45 -4.15 4.82
C SER A 18 -13.75 -5.04 3.79
N ARG A 19 -14.18 -5.01 2.53
CA ARG A 19 -13.50 -5.75 1.44
C ARG A 19 -12.11 -5.20 1.16
N ILE A 20 -11.92 -3.90 1.23
CA ILE A 20 -10.61 -3.25 1.07
C ILE A 20 -9.67 -3.63 2.21
N ASP A 21 -10.16 -3.64 3.46
CA ASP A 21 -9.36 -4.06 4.62
C ASP A 21 -8.86 -5.50 4.44
N GLN A 22 -9.73 -6.43 4.03
CA GLN A 22 -9.35 -7.82 3.77
C GLN A 22 -8.39 -7.94 2.58
N PHE A 23 -8.58 -7.15 1.54
CA PHE A 23 -7.68 -7.10 0.39
C PHE A 23 -6.27 -6.69 0.81
N TYR A 24 -6.14 -5.59 1.56
CA TYR A 24 -4.83 -5.13 2.03
C TYR A 24 -4.18 -6.09 3.02
N ALA A 25 -4.96 -6.68 3.92
CA ALA A 25 -4.43 -7.67 4.85
C ALA A 25 -3.78 -8.85 4.11
N ARG A 26 -4.46 -9.41 3.12
CA ARG A 26 -3.92 -10.53 2.31
C ARG A 26 -2.74 -10.10 1.46
N GLN A 27 -2.80 -8.93 0.83
CA GLN A 27 -1.74 -8.41 -0.01
C GLN A 27 -0.44 -8.18 0.78
N MET A 28 -0.54 -7.54 1.95
CA MET A 28 0.63 -7.25 2.77
C MET A 28 1.21 -8.51 3.41
N GLN A 29 0.38 -9.46 3.84
CA GLN A 29 0.88 -10.73 4.34
C GLN A 29 1.59 -11.55 3.26
N ALA A 30 1.07 -11.58 2.02
CA ALA A 30 1.76 -12.23 0.91
C ALA A 30 3.15 -11.62 0.68
N LEU A 31 3.24 -10.28 0.67
CA LEU A 31 4.51 -9.57 0.53
C LEU A 31 5.47 -9.86 1.69
N ASP A 32 4.97 -9.81 2.92
CA ASP A 32 5.76 -10.04 4.14
C ASP A 32 6.26 -11.49 4.27
N ASP A 33 5.50 -12.44 3.75
CA ASP A 33 5.86 -13.86 3.71
C ASP A 33 6.77 -14.22 2.52
N GLY A 34 7.06 -13.24 1.65
CA GLY A 34 7.89 -13.45 0.47
C GLY A 34 7.18 -14.16 -0.68
N ASP A 35 5.85 -14.32 -0.61
CA ASP A 35 5.04 -14.84 -1.72
C ASP A 35 4.80 -13.74 -2.77
N ILE A 36 5.84 -13.48 -3.54
CA ILE A 36 5.84 -12.42 -4.54
C ILE A 36 4.85 -12.71 -5.67
N ALA A 37 4.63 -13.96 -6.01
CA ALA A 37 3.64 -14.32 -7.02
C ALA A 37 2.23 -13.91 -6.57
N ALA A 38 1.83 -14.27 -5.35
CA ALA A 38 0.54 -13.88 -4.79
C ALA A 38 0.41 -12.34 -4.64
N TRP A 39 1.50 -11.65 -4.26
CA TRP A 39 1.50 -10.19 -4.19
C TRP A 39 1.31 -9.55 -5.57
N VAL A 40 2.02 -10.03 -6.60
CA VAL A 40 1.90 -9.53 -7.99
C VAL A 40 0.50 -9.79 -8.55
N ASP A 41 -0.13 -10.92 -8.20
CA ASP A 41 -1.50 -11.26 -8.61
C ASP A 41 -2.56 -10.29 -8.06
N THR A 42 -2.22 -9.45 -7.09
CA THR A 42 -3.10 -8.38 -6.60
C THR A 42 -3.07 -7.11 -7.44
N PHE A 43 -2.24 -7.06 -8.48
CA PHE A 43 -2.17 -5.94 -9.43
C PHE A 43 -2.81 -6.32 -10.77
N THR A 44 -3.24 -5.31 -11.53
CA THR A 44 -3.58 -5.53 -12.94
C THR A 44 -2.32 -5.91 -13.74
N ASP A 45 -2.48 -6.56 -14.89
CA ASP A 45 -1.35 -7.00 -15.71
C ASP A 45 -0.41 -5.85 -16.14
N ASP A 46 -0.98 -4.65 -16.28
CA ASP A 46 -0.31 -3.39 -16.59
C ASP A 46 -0.12 -2.49 -15.35
N GLY A 47 -0.25 -3.05 -14.15
CA GLY A 47 -0.19 -2.32 -12.89
C GLY A 47 1.09 -1.50 -12.75
N VAL A 48 0.95 -0.30 -12.17
CA VAL A 48 2.06 0.66 -11.99
C VAL A 48 2.34 0.88 -10.51
N PHE A 49 3.60 0.84 -10.14
CA PHE A 49 4.10 1.15 -8.80
C PHE A 49 5.07 2.32 -8.86
N VAL A 50 4.74 3.39 -8.17
CA VAL A 50 5.56 4.61 -8.07
C VAL A 50 6.00 4.80 -6.63
N SER A 51 7.24 5.16 -6.41
CA SER A 51 7.74 5.55 -5.09
C SER A 51 8.80 6.64 -5.21
N ASN A 52 8.81 7.59 -4.26
CA ASN A 52 9.92 8.54 -4.15
C ASN A 52 11.24 7.90 -3.67
N GLY A 53 11.20 6.61 -3.33
CA GLY A 53 12.40 5.79 -3.03
C GLY A 53 12.94 5.03 -4.26
N LEU A 54 12.31 5.18 -5.42
CA LEU A 54 12.72 4.55 -6.67
C LEU A 54 13.03 5.62 -7.71
N PRO A 55 14.01 5.39 -8.60
CA PRO A 55 14.35 6.35 -9.65
C PRO A 55 13.24 6.51 -10.70
N ASP A 56 12.56 5.42 -11.04
CA ASP A 56 11.54 5.35 -12.08
C ASP A 56 10.32 4.54 -11.62
N PRO A 57 9.14 4.76 -12.24
CA PRO A 57 7.99 3.88 -12.06
C PRO A 57 8.32 2.44 -12.45
N VAL A 58 7.74 1.48 -11.72
CA VAL A 58 7.82 0.05 -12.04
C VAL A 58 6.48 -0.37 -12.63
N GLU A 59 6.52 -0.97 -13.81
CA GLU A 59 5.32 -1.30 -14.59
C GLU A 59 5.24 -2.79 -14.90
N GLY A 60 4.03 -3.31 -14.85
CA GLY A 60 3.68 -4.64 -15.27
C GLY A 60 4.17 -5.76 -14.35
N ARG A 61 3.72 -6.97 -14.65
CA ARG A 61 3.99 -8.15 -13.82
C ARG A 61 5.48 -8.44 -13.66
N SER A 62 6.25 -8.33 -14.74
CA SER A 62 7.69 -8.60 -14.72
C SER A 62 8.44 -7.61 -13.84
N GLY A 63 8.13 -6.30 -13.97
CA GLY A 63 8.72 -5.25 -13.15
C GLY A 63 8.37 -5.41 -11.67
N LEU A 64 7.10 -5.66 -11.37
CA LEU A 64 6.64 -5.90 -9.99
C LEU A 64 7.27 -7.14 -9.36
N THR A 65 7.43 -8.23 -10.15
CA THR A 65 8.11 -9.44 -9.67
C THR A 65 9.57 -9.16 -9.32
N ALA A 66 10.28 -8.41 -10.16
CA ALA A 66 11.66 -8.03 -9.90
C ALA A 66 11.76 -7.15 -8.63
N LEU A 67 10.89 -6.13 -8.51
CA LEU A 67 10.84 -5.24 -7.35
C LEU A 67 10.64 -6.02 -6.04
N GLY A 68 9.64 -6.89 -5.99
CA GLY A 68 9.34 -7.71 -4.82
C GLY A 68 10.47 -8.69 -4.49
N GLY A 69 11.01 -9.37 -5.51
CA GLY A 69 12.12 -10.30 -5.34
C GLY A 69 13.38 -9.65 -4.78
N GLU A 70 13.73 -8.46 -5.26
CA GLU A 70 14.87 -7.69 -4.73
C GLU A 70 14.64 -7.24 -3.29
N ALA A 71 13.40 -6.87 -2.93
CA ALA A 71 13.06 -6.50 -1.56
C ALA A 71 13.24 -7.69 -0.60
N VAL A 72 12.75 -8.88 -0.98
CA VAL A 72 12.91 -10.12 -0.21
C VAL A 72 14.39 -10.48 -0.06
N ALA A 73 15.16 -10.45 -1.13
CA ALA A 73 16.59 -10.76 -1.09
C ALA A 73 17.36 -9.81 -0.15
N ARG A 74 17.02 -8.53 -0.11
CA ARG A 74 17.63 -7.58 0.84
C ARG A 74 17.27 -7.87 2.30
N LEU A 75 16.05 -8.33 2.57
CA LEU A 75 15.62 -8.71 3.93
C LEU A 75 16.32 -9.99 4.37
N ASP A 76 16.39 -11.01 3.50
CA ASP A 76 17.07 -12.27 3.78
C ASP A 76 18.56 -12.05 4.09
N ALA A 77 19.21 -11.18 3.32
CA ALA A 77 20.63 -10.85 3.54
C ALA A 77 20.88 -10.18 4.92
N LYS A 78 19.87 -9.55 5.51
CA LYS A 78 19.92 -8.93 6.84
C LYS A 78 19.40 -9.83 7.94
N GLY A 79 18.84 -11.00 7.62
CA GLY A 79 18.10 -11.83 8.57
C GLY A 79 16.90 -11.08 9.17
N ALA A 80 16.27 -10.20 8.40
CA ALA A 80 15.19 -9.34 8.86
C ALA A 80 13.82 -9.97 8.58
N ILE A 81 12.93 -9.86 9.55
CA ILE A 81 11.50 -10.11 9.38
C ILE A 81 10.80 -8.76 9.23
N ARG A 82 10.12 -8.54 8.11
CA ARG A 82 9.38 -7.31 7.84
C ARG A 82 7.89 -7.50 8.05
N ARG A 83 7.23 -6.43 8.53
CA ARG A 83 5.77 -6.33 8.61
C ARG A 83 5.31 -4.97 8.11
N HIS A 84 4.38 -5.00 7.17
CA HIS A 84 3.65 -3.82 6.70
C HIS A 84 2.31 -3.74 7.41
N PHE A 85 2.01 -2.59 7.98
CA PHE A 85 0.70 -2.31 8.58
C PHE A 85 -0.03 -1.29 7.72
N VAL A 86 -1.33 -1.50 7.49
CA VAL A 86 -2.17 -0.53 6.76
C VAL A 86 -3.13 0.10 7.74
N PHE A 87 -3.02 1.40 7.91
CA PHE A 87 -3.84 2.17 8.85
C PHE A 87 -4.53 3.36 8.20
N ASN A 88 -5.60 3.84 8.85
CA ASN A 88 -6.27 5.09 8.50
C ASN A 88 -6.66 5.15 7.02
N VAL A 89 -7.34 4.11 6.56
CA VAL A 89 -7.74 3.98 5.16
C VAL A 89 -8.92 4.89 4.87
N ILE A 90 -8.74 5.80 3.92
CA ILE A 90 -9.82 6.59 3.31
C ILE A 90 -10.14 5.96 1.96
N VAL A 91 -11.41 5.75 1.66
CA VAL A 91 -11.91 5.17 0.40
C VAL A 91 -12.81 6.17 -0.30
N GLU A 92 -12.42 6.57 -1.50
CA GLU A 92 -13.16 7.51 -2.33
C GLU A 92 -13.62 6.82 -3.64
N PRO A 93 -14.93 6.61 -3.83
CA PRO A 93 -15.44 6.17 -5.13
C PRO A 93 -15.17 7.23 -6.21
N LEU A 94 -14.59 6.79 -7.32
CA LEU A 94 -14.40 7.60 -8.52
C LEU A 94 -15.38 7.18 -9.61
N ALA A 95 -15.31 7.83 -10.77
CA ALA A 95 -16.04 7.41 -11.95
C ALA A 95 -15.64 6.00 -12.40
N ASP A 96 -16.52 5.32 -13.15
CA ASP A 96 -16.29 4.02 -13.79
C ASP A 96 -15.95 2.86 -12.81
N GLY A 97 -16.45 2.96 -11.57
CA GLY A 97 -16.27 1.90 -10.56
C GLY A 97 -14.87 1.80 -9.99
N VAL A 98 -14.00 2.77 -10.26
CA VAL A 98 -12.67 2.87 -9.66
C VAL A 98 -12.79 3.37 -8.23
N LEU A 99 -12.02 2.79 -7.32
CA LEU A 99 -11.89 3.25 -5.95
C LEU A 99 -10.50 3.85 -5.76
N ARG A 100 -10.43 5.06 -5.22
CA ARG A 100 -9.18 5.62 -4.73
C ARG A 100 -9.06 5.36 -3.25
N THR A 101 -7.89 4.87 -2.81
CA THR A 101 -7.59 4.77 -1.39
C THR A 101 -6.40 5.64 -1.03
N THR A 102 -6.41 6.16 0.20
CA THR A 102 -5.25 6.80 0.82
C THR A 102 -5.12 6.21 2.22
N CYS A 103 -3.93 5.73 2.56
CA CYS A 103 -3.67 5.12 3.87
C CYS A 103 -2.23 5.35 4.33
N TYR A 104 -2.00 5.15 5.62
CA TYR A 104 -0.67 5.15 6.20
C TYR A 104 -0.15 3.72 6.30
N VAL A 105 1.12 3.53 5.93
CA VAL A 105 1.75 2.21 5.96
C VAL A 105 3.10 2.32 6.69
N PRO A 106 3.10 2.23 8.03
CA PRO A 106 4.33 2.05 8.77
C PRO A 106 4.89 0.64 8.50
N VAL A 107 6.21 0.56 8.37
CA VAL A 107 6.93 -0.67 8.10
C VAL A 107 7.88 -0.95 9.26
N PHE A 108 7.79 -2.14 9.84
CA PHE A 108 8.62 -2.59 10.93
C PHE A 108 9.54 -3.71 10.46
N ASP A 109 10.81 -3.65 10.87
CA ASP A 109 11.76 -4.74 10.71
C ASP A 109 12.18 -5.28 12.07
N THR A 110 12.26 -6.60 12.17
CA THR A 110 12.82 -7.30 13.33
C THR A 110 14.12 -7.97 12.91
N VAL A 111 15.21 -7.60 13.54
CA VAL A 111 16.56 -8.18 13.35
C VAL A 111 17.10 -8.55 14.72
N ASP A 112 17.62 -9.76 14.89
CA ASP A 112 18.19 -10.24 16.14
C ASP A 112 17.27 -10.04 17.36
N GLY A 113 15.96 -10.24 17.17
CA GLY A 113 14.94 -10.08 18.20
C GLY A 113 14.55 -8.64 18.53
N VAL A 114 15.09 -7.65 17.85
CA VAL A 114 14.77 -6.23 18.04
C VAL A 114 13.88 -5.73 16.91
N THR A 115 12.69 -5.24 17.24
CA THR A 115 11.74 -4.67 16.30
C THR A 115 11.85 -3.15 16.28
N GLN A 116 11.97 -2.58 15.11
CA GLN A 116 12.06 -1.14 14.89
C GLN A 116 11.13 -0.68 13.76
N LEU A 117 10.56 0.50 13.91
CA LEU A 117 9.92 1.22 12.80
C LEU A 117 11.02 1.70 11.85
N THR A 118 11.03 1.18 10.64
CA THR A 118 12.07 1.51 9.65
C THR A 118 11.62 2.55 8.65
N THR A 119 10.33 2.58 8.34
CA THR A 119 9.80 3.51 7.33
C THR A 119 8.38 3.92 7.68
N SER A 120 8.09 5.21 7.59
CA SER A 120 6.74 5.77 7.60
C SER A 120 6.37 6.17 6.17
N THR A 121 5.22 5.69 5.68
CA THR A 121 4.79 5.95 4.30
C THR A 121 3.33 6.31 4.22
N VAL A 122 2.99 7.07 3.19
CA VAL A 122 1.62 7.26 2.70
C VAL A 122 1.47 6.48 1.40
N MET A 123 0.48 5.60 1.35
CA MET A 123 0.15 4.82 0.16
C MET A 123 -1.16 5.32 -0.44
N ARG A 124 -1.15 5.52 -1.75
CA ARG A 124 -2.34 5.89 -2.55
C ARG A 124 -2.50 4.90 -3.67
N ASP A 125 -3.67 4.28 -3.73
CA ASP A 125 -4.00 3.31 -4.76
C ASP A 125 -5.21 3.74 -5.58
N GLU A 126 -5.20 3.33 -6.84
CA GLU A 126 -6.40 3.18 -7.66
C GLU A 126 -6.72 1.68 -7.76
N LEU A 127 -7.86 1.31 -7.19
CA LEU A 127 -8.35 -0.07 -7.18
C LEU A 127 -9.44 -0.23 -8.23
N VAL A 128 -9.40 -1.33 -8.94
CA VAL A 128 -10.43 -1.73 -9.92
C VAL A 128 -11.01 -3.08 -9.53
N GLY A 129 -12.28 -3.27 -9.89
CA GLY A 129 -12.92 -4.58 -9.72
C GLY A 129 -12.42 -5.58 -10.76
N SER A 130 -12.31 -6.83 -10.35
CA SER A 130 -12.09 -7.97 -11.22
C SER A 130 -13.11 -9.05 -10.94
N ARG A 131 -13.08 -10.13 -11.73
CA ARG A 131 -13.95 -11.31 -11.51
C ARG A 131 -13.76 -11.90 -10.10
N ASP A 132 -12.52 -11.87 -9.61
CA ASP A 132 -12.13 -12.53 -8.36
C ASP A 132 -11.94 -11.54 -7.19
N GLY A 133 -12.26 -10.25 -7.37
CA GLY A 133 -12.18 -9.25 -6.33
C GLY A 133 -11.60 -7.91 -6.78
N LEU A 134 -10.68 -7.36 -5.97
CA LEU A 134 -10.03 -6.08 -6.23
C LEU A 134 -8.62 -6.29 -6.78
N LEU A 135 -8.19 -5.38 -7.65
CA LEU A 135 -6.81 -5.29 -8.16
C LEU A 135 -6.31 -3.86 -8.07
N VAL A 136 -5.02 -3.69 -7.78
CA VAL A 136 -4.33 -2.41 -7.86
C VAL A 136 -4.00 -2.12 -9.31
N ARG A 137 -4.52 -1.02 -9.86
CA ARG A 137 -4.15 -0.51 -11.17
C ARG A 137 -2.94 0.41 -11.10
N HIS A 138 -2.92 1.28 -10.09
CA HIS A 138 -1.83 2.23 -9.87
C HIS A 138 -1.60 2.40 -8.36
N ARG A 139 -0.36 2.31 -7.93
CA ARG A 139 0.07 2.55 -6.55
C ARG A 139 1.13 3.63 -6.50
N THR A 140 0.95 4.58 -5.60
CA THR A 140 1.99 5.55 -5.23
C THR A 140 2.32 5.39 -3.75
N VAL A 141 3.60 5.15 -3.45
CA VAL A 141 4.13 5.09 -2.08
C VAL A 141 5.07 6.26 -1.86
N THR A 142 4.72 7.11 -0.91
CA THR A 142 5.55 8.26 -0.52
C THR A 142 6.18 8.00 0.83
N ARG A 143 7.48 7.89 0.87
CA ARG A 143 8.27 7.75 2.10
C ARG A 143 8.50 9.12 2.71
N ASP A 144 8.17 9.26 4.00
CA ASP A 144 8.27 10.53 4.72
C ASP A 144 9.72 10.96 4.93
N ASP A 145 10.64 10.01 5.11
CA ASP A 145 12.07 10.27 5.32
C ASP A 145 12.77 10.86 4.08
N LEU A 146 12.17 10.71 2.90
CA LEU A 146 12.69 11.25 1.65
C LEU A 146 12.01 12.57 1.21
N LEU A 147 11.05 13.06 2.00
CA LEU A 147 10.45 14.36 1.75
C LEU A 147 11.39 15.48 2.18
N ALA A 148 11.45 16.56 1.38
CA ALA A 148 12.13 17.77 1.78
C ALA A 148 11.50 18.30 3.07
N LYS A 149 12.30 18.57 4.12
CA LYS A 149 11.79 19.20 5.34
C LYS A 149 11.18 20.54 4.96
N PRO A 150 9.92 20.83 5.37
CA PRO A 150 9.39 22.16 5.21
C PRO A 150 10.35 23.14 5.90
N GLY A 151 10.85 24.13 5.16
CA GLY A 151 11.72 25.15 5.70
C GLY A 151 11.04 25.75 6.94
N ARG A 152 11.66 25.64 8.09
CA ARG A 152 11.23 26.45 9.24
C ARG A 152 11.52 27.87 8.84
N GLY A 153 10.47 28.63 8.52
CA GLY A 153 10.60 30.08 8.33
C GLY A 153 11.29 30.63 9.58
N ASN A 154 12.47 31.23 9.40
CA ASN A 154 13.09 32.03 10.42
C ASN A 154 12.12 33.18 10.70
N SER A 155 11.38 33.07 11.81
CA SER A 155 10.76 34.24 12.42
C SER A 155 11.88 35.03 13.07
N THR A 156 12.33 36.08 12.40
CA THR A 156 13.07 37.20 13.00
C THR A 156 12.10 38.08 13.75
#